data_03ce6e751b734cf0cfbcef4074c07c20
#
_entry.id   03ce6e751b734cf0cfbcef4074c07c20
#
_cell.length_a   1.000
_cell.length_b   1.000
_cell.length_c   1.000
_cell.angle_alpha   90.00
_cell.angle_beta   90.00
_cell.angle_gamma   90.00
#
_symmetry.space_group_name_H-M   'P 1'
#
loop_
_entity.id
_entity.type
_entity.pdbx_description
1 polymer ?
#
loop_
_entity_poly.entity_id
_entity_poly.type
_entity_poly.pdbx_seq_one_letter_code
_entity_poly.pdbx_strand_id
1 'polypeptide(L)'
;FMKYVYRRAGPRLVSGSGLGRRQLFPCKDGHVAFMMMGGPIPGIVASTRALVAWMAEQNMAPDWLLKFDWAADFDIADPKKFPQEKIDRIEDEMLRFFMTKTKEELYKGAVDRGIILTPVSTAEEVWNHPQLRARDFWRKLDHPELGDSLYYCGGFVKMSDTPLGIRRRAPLIGEHNDEVYRKELRYPKQKLVLLKQAGVI
;
A
#
# COMPACT_ATOMS: atom_id res chain seq x y z
N PHE A 1 15.16 22.92 -2.39
CA PHE A 1 13.87 22.63 -1.73
C PHE A 1 12.98 21.95 -2.76
N MET A 2 12.81 20.61 -2.67
CA MET A 2 11.82 19.92 -3.48
C MET A 2 10.42 20.41 -3.06
N LYS A 3 9.71 21.08 -3.96
CA LYS A 3 8.28 21.29 -3.81
C LYS A 3 7.61 19.92 -3.89
N TYR A 4 6.87 19.52 -2.86
CA TYR A 4 6.08 18.31 -2.91
C TYR A 4 5.08 18.42 -4.07
N VAL A 5 5.14 17.47 -5.00
CA VAL A 5 4.16 17.35 -6.09
C VAL A 5 2.81 16.94 -5.52
N TYR A 6 2.82 16.08 -4.48
CA TYR A 6 1.64 15.58 -3.80
C TYR A 6 1.87 15.49 -2.29
N ARG A 7 0.81 15.69 -1.52
CA ARG A 7 0.76 15.43 -0.07
C ARG A 7 -0.52 14.70 0.26
N ARG A 8 -0.47 13.81 1.26
CA ARG A 8 -1.67 13.13 1.76
C ARG A 8 -2.42 14.02 2.74
N ALA A 9 -3.74 14.09 2.59
CA ALA A 9 -4.65 14.77 3.49
C ALA A 9 -5.84 13.84 3.80
N GLY A 10 -5.71 13.01 4.84
CA GLY A 10 -6.67 11.96 5.15
C GLY A 10 -6.84 10.96 4.00
N PRO A 11 -8.08 10.72 3.51
CA PRO A 11 -8.33 9.82 2.40
C PRO A 11 -7.94 10.40 1.03
N ARG A 12 -7.49 11.65 0.97
CA ARG A 12 -7.19 12.38 -0.26
C ARG A 12 -5.69 12.55 -0.50
N LEU A 13 -5.30 12.53 -1.77
CA LEU A 13 -3.99 12.96 -2.25
C LEU A 13 -4.13 14.38 -2.83
N VAL A 14 -3.46 15.35 -2.24
CA VAL A 14 -3.51 16.77 -2.65
C VAL A 14 -2.35 17.04 -3.59
N SER A 15 -2.67 17.54 -4.81
CA SER A 15 -1.69 17.92 -5.81
C SER A 15 -1.00 19.26 -5.49
N GLY A 16 0.05 19.59 -6.23
CA GLY A 16 0.72 20.89 -6.13
C GLY A 16 -0.18 22.09 -6.48
N SER A 17 -1.25 21.87 -7.25
CA SER A 17 -2.30 22.86 -7.55
C SER A 17 -3.28 23.09 -6.39
N GLY A 18 -3.20 22.30 -5.31
CA GLY A 18 -4.11 22.36 -4.17
C GLY A 18 -5.33 21.46 -4.29
N LEU A 19 -5.58 20.86 -5.44
CA LEU A 19 -6.73 19.96 -5.66
C LEU A 19 -6.49 18.61 -4.99
N GLY A 20 -7.48 18.15 -4.24
CA GLY A 20 -7.46 16.87 -3.53
C GLY A 20 -8.34 15.84 -4.20
N ARG A 21 -7.75 14.68 -4.58
CA ARG A 21 -8.48 13.52 -5.07
C ARG A 21 -8.52 12.44 -4.01
N ARG A 22 -9.68 11.85 -3.81
CA ARG A 22 -9.83 10.70 -2.92
C ARG A 22 -9.12 9.48 -3.50
N GLN A 23 -8.40 8.77 -2.66
CA GLN A 23 -7.77 7.50 -3.02
C GLN A 23 -8.36 6.33 -2.24
N LEU A 24 -8.89 6.61 -1.05
CA LEU A 24 -9.52 5.62 -0.19
C LEU A 24 -11.02 5.90 -0.14
N PHE A 25 -11.78 4.96 -0.65
CA PHE A 25 -13.24 5.02 -0.66
C PHE A 25 -13.79 3.97 0.30
N PRO A 26 -14.73 4.33 1.18
CA PRO A 26 -15.48 3.34 1.93
C PRO A 26 -16.34 2.47 0.99
N CYS A 27 -16.53 1.23 1.38
CA CYS A 27 -17.44 0.29 0.76
C CYS A 27 -18.23 -0.45 1.84
N LYS A 28 -19.05 -1.42 1.46
CA LYS A 28 -20.00 -2.07 2.38
C LYS A 28 -19.32 -2.72 3.61
N ASP A 29 -18.11 -3.23 3.48
CA ASP A 29 -17.39 -4.00 4.50
C ASP A 29 -15.96 -3.48 4.79
N GLY A 30 -15.67 -2.24 4.43
CA GLY A 30 -14.37 -1.64 4.69
C GLY A 30 -14.01 -0.53 3.71
N HIS A 31 -12.83 -0.62 3.09
CA HIS A 31 -12.35 0.40 2.16
C HIS A 31 -11.70 -0.24 0.93
N VAL A 32 -11.75 0.47 -0.18
CA VAL A 32 -10.99 0.18 -1.40
C VAL A 32 -10.12 1.37 -1.77
N ALA A 33 -8.98 1.07 -2.38
CA ALA A 33 -8.11 2.07 -2.98
C ALA A 33 -8.42 2.16 -4.47
N PHE A 34 -8.80 3.34 -4.92
CA PHE A 34 -9.02 3.67 -6.32
C PHE A 34 -8.56 5.09 -6.58
N MET A 35 -7.91 5.33 -7.70
CA MET A 35 -7.51 6.66 -8.10
C MET A 35 -8.16 7.03 -9.43
N MET A 36 -9.06 8.00 -9.35
CA MET A 36 -9.65 8.62 -10.53
C MET A 36 -8.56 9.27 -11.36
N MET A 37 -8.49 8.90 -12.63
CA MET A 37 -7.47 9.35 -13.57
C MET A 37 -8.10 9.83 -14.85
N GLY A 38 -7.50 10.86 -15.43
CA GLY A 38 -7.90 11.43 -16.72
C GLY A 38 -6.69 12.05 -17.43
N GLY A 39 -6.93 12.73 -18.53
CA GLY A 39 -5.91 13.36 -19.37
C GLY A 39 -5.67 12.62 -20.69
N PRO A 40 -4.70 13.07 -21.50
CA PRO A 40 -4.56 12.65 -22.89
C PRO A 40 -3.96 11.23 -23.10
N ILE A 41 -3.55 10.55 -22.04
CA ILE A 41 -2.93 9.22 -22.14
C ILE A 41 -4.00 8.13 -22.05
N PRO A 42 -4.31 7.39 -23.15
CA PRO A 42 -5.44 6.44 -23.19
C PRO A 42 -5.39 5.35 -22.12
N GLY A 43 -4.23 4.78 -21.86
CA GLY A 43 -4.07 3.72 -20.85
C GLY A 43 -4.36 4.18 -19.41
N ILE A 44 -4.11 5.46 -19.11
CA ILE A 44 -4.38 6.06 -17.79
C ILE A 44 -5.89 6.24 -17.59
N VAL A 45 -6.59 6.66 -18.64
CA VAL A 45 -8.03 6.95 -18.61
C VAL A 45 -8.88 5.68 -18.62
N ALA A 46 -8.36 4.57 -19.15
CA ALA A 46 -9.10 3.34 -19.35
C ALA A 46 -9.75 2.82 -18.04
N SER A 47 -9.02 2.83 -16.94
CA SER A 47 -9.51 2.37 -15.64
C SER A 47 -10.72 3.17 -15.13
N THR A 48 -10.66 4.51 -15.26
CA THR A 48 -11.77 5.37 -14.83
C THR A 48 -12.99 5.21 -15.73
N ARG A 49 -12.79 5.12 -17.04
CA ARG A 49 -13.88 4.85 -18.00
C ARG A 49 -14.54 3.50 -17.74
N ALA A 50 -13.75 2.47 -17.47
CA ALA A 50 -14.27 1.14 -17.15
C ALA A 50 -15.10 1.13 -15.86
N LEU A 51 -14.69 1.91 -14.83
CA LEU A 51 -15.49 2.05 -13.62
C LEU A 51 -16.83 2.73 -13.92
N VAL A 52 -16.82 3.83 -14.66
CA VAL A 52 -18.06 4.56 -15.04
C VAL A 52 -18.99 3.66 -15.87
N ALA A 53 -18.43 2.88 -16.80
CA ALA A 53 -19.21 1.91 -17.56
C ALA A 53 -19.83 0.84 -16.66
N TRP A 54 -19.09 0.33 -15.66
CA TRP A 54 -19.65 -0.59 -14.68
C TRP A 54 -20.75 0.02 -13.81
N MET A 55 -20.61 1.28 -13.43
CA MET A 55 -21.68 2.03 -12.75
C MET A 55 -22.93 2.15 -13.64
N ALA A 56 -22.75 2.37 -14.95
CA ALA A 56 -23.84 2.43 -15.91
C ALA A 56 -24.59 1.10 -16.09
N GLU A 57 -23.88 -0.04 -16.13
CA GLU A 57 -24.46 -1.38 -16.17
C GLU A 57 -25.46 -1.61 -15.00
N GLN A 58 -25.28 -0.86 -13.90
CA GLN A 58 -26.12 -0.96 -12.70
C GLN A 58 -27.06 0.24 -12.52
N ASN A 59 -27.25 1.06 -13.54
CA ASN A 59 -28.05 2.26 -13.50
C ASN A 59 -27.62 3.26 -12.41
N MET A 60 -26.33 3.30 -12.08
CA MET A 60 -25.76 4.16 -11.04
C MET A 60 -24.84 5.27 -11.60
N ALA A 61 -24.69 5.38 -12.91
CA ALA A 61 -23.96 6.48 -13.53
C ALA A 61 -24.95 7.50 -14.12
N PRO A 62 -24.97 8.74 -13.63
CA PRO A 62 -25.82 9.78 -14.20
C PRO A 62 -25.33 10.19 -15.60
N ASP A 63 -26.22 10.67 -16.45
CA ASP A 63 -25.95 11.05 -17.85
C ASP A 63 -24.77 11.99 -18.01
N TRP A 64 -24.61 12.96 -17.11
CA TRP A 64 -23.50 13.91 -17.17
C TRP A 64 -22.15 13.24 -16.96
N LEU A 65 -22.06 12.17 -16.15
CA LEU A 65 -20.85 11.42 -15.88
C LEU A 65 -20.50 10.49 -17.06
N LEU A 66 -21.52 9.91 -17.68
CA LEU A 66 -21.38 9.09 -18.90
C LEU A 66 -20.85 9.90 -20.08
N LYS A 67 -21.27 11.16 -20.20
CA LYS A 67 -20.86 12.09 -21.27
C LYS A 67 -19.56 12.82 -20.98
N PHE A 68 -18.98 12.64 -19.77
CA PHE A 68 -17.78 13.35 -19.38
C PHE A 68 -16.56 12.85 -20.18
N ASP A 69 -15.86 13.77 -20.84
CA ASP A 69 -14.62 13.43 -21.57
C ASP A 69 -13.42 13.41 -20.65
N TRP A 70 -13.12 12.22 -20.16
CA TRP A 70 -11.99 11.96 -19.26
C TRP A 70 -10.62 12.31 -19.85
N ALA A 71 -10.52 12.39 -21.18
CA ALA A 71 -9.27 12.74 -21.84
C ALA A 71 -9.11 14.27 -21.98
N ALA A 72 -10.18 14.97 -22.33
CA ALA A 72 -10.14 16.40 -22.60
C ALA A 72 -10.49 17.27 -21.40
N ASP A 73 -11.50 16.84 -20.59
CA ASP A 73 -12.08 17.70 -19.56
C ASP A 73 -11.47 17.49 -18.17
N PHE A 74 -10.70 16.43 -17.96
CA PHE A 74 -10.06 16.14 -16.67
C PHE A 74 -8.67 16.79 -16.60
N ASP A 75 -8.58 17.95 -15.99
CA ASP A 75 -7.32 18.70 -15.83
C ASP A 75 -7.11 19.15 -14.37
N ILE A 76 -6.50 18.29 -13.57
CA ILE A 76 -6.15 18.59 -12.17
C ILE A 76 -4.96 19.55 -12.01
N ALA A 77 -4.29 19.91 -13.11
CA ALA A 77 -3.21 20.88 -13.07
C ALA A 77 -3.73 22.33 -13.04
N ASP A 78 -4.93 22.55 -13.59
CA ASP A 78 -5.58 23.85 -13.64
C ASP A 78 -6.89 23.89 -12.80
N PRO A 79 -6.83 24.38 -11.53
CA PRO A 79 -8.00 24.47 -10.66
C PRO A 79 -9.11 25.41 -11.19
N LYS A 80 -8.80 26.30 -12.14
CA LYS A 80 -9.81 27.16 -12.74
C LYS A 80 -10.66 26.42 -13.77
N LYS A 81 -10.04 25.50 -14.53
CA LYS A 81 -10.76 24.65 -15.48
C LYS A 81 -11.44 23.47 -14.83
N PHE A 82 -10.78 22.90 -13.83
CA PHE A 82 -11.28 21.72 -13.11
C PHE A 82 -11.28 21.96 -11.60
N PRO A 83 -12.27 22.70 -11.06
CA PRO A 83 -12.33 23.05 -9.65
C PRO A 83 -12.62 21.84 -8.75
N GLN A 84 -12.35 21.97 -7.43
CA GLN A 84 -12.53 20.92 -6.44
C GLN A 84 -13.97 20.38 -6.41
N GLU A 85 -14.95 21.24 -6.60
CA GLU A 85 -16.38 20.86 -6.60
C GLU A 85 -16.75 19.85 -7.71
N LYS A 86 -16.06 19.93 -8.86
CA LYS A 86 -16.21 18.92 -9.93
C LYS A 86 -15.65 17.57 -9.49
N ILE A 87 -14.48 17.59 -8.84
CA ILE A 87 -13.86 16.36 -8.29
C ILE A 87 -14.80 15.75 -7.26
N ASP A 88 -15.24 16.54 -6.31
CA ASP A 88 -16.12 16.10 -5.22
C ASP A 88 -17.42 15.49 -5.77
N ARG A 89 -18.06 16.13 -6.74
CA ARG A 89 -19.27 15.62 -7.38
C ARG A 89 -19.06 14.27 -8.06
N ILE A 90 -17.93 14.08 -8.75
CA ILE A 90 -17.62 12.80 -9.38
C ILE A 90 -17.36 11.73 -8.30
N GLU A 91 -16.57 12.07 -7.28
CA GLU A 91 -16.24 11.18 -6.17
C GLU A 91 -17.49 10.75 -5.39
N ASP A 92 -18.47 11.61 -5.23
CA ASP A 92 -19.73 11.28 -4.55
C ASP A 92 -20.55 10.22 -5.32
N GLU A 93 -20.56 10.28 -6.67
CA GLU A 93 -21.19 9.22 -7.47
C GLU A 93 -20.45 7.89 -7.34
N MET A 94 -19.11 7.92 -7.41
CA MET A 94 -18.29 6.73 -7.22
C MET A 94 -18.47 6.15 -5.81
N LEU A 95 -18.55 7.00 -4.80
CA LEU A 95 -18.78 6.62 -3.41
C LEU A 95 -20.11 5.89 -3.24
N ARG A 96 -21.20 6.44 -3.81
CA ARG A 96 -22.52 5.79 -3.80
C ARG A 96 -22.45 4.38 -4.40
N PHE A 97 -21.74 4.21 -5.50
CA PHE A 97 -21.54 2.90 -6.12
C PHE A 97 -20.73 1.95 -5.25
N PHE A 98 -19.59 2.38 -4.71
CA PHE A 98 -18.75 1.53 -3.86
C PHE A 98 -19.47 1.07 -2.59
N MET A 99 -20.30 1.92 -2.00
CA MET A 99 -21.08 1.59 -0.81
C MET A 99 -22.12 0.47 -1.04
N THR A 100 -22.44 0.13 -2.28
CA THR A 100 -23.35 -0.98 -2.60
C THR A 100 -22.69 -2.35 -2.61
N LYS A 101 -21.35 -2.41 -2.53
CA LYS A 101 -20.57 -3.62 -2.76
C LYS A 101 -19.58 -3.88 -1.65
N THR A 102 -19.22 -5.16 -1.47
CA THR A 102 -18.11 -5.58 -0.61
C THR A 102 -16.75 -5.37 -1.30
N LYS A 103 -15.66 -5.41 -0.52
CA LYS A 103 -14.28 -5.37 -1.04
C LYS A 103 -14.02 -6.45 -2.07
N GLU A 104 -14.52 -7.67 -1.82
CA GLU A 104 -14.35 -8.81 -2.71
C GLU A 104 -15.10 -8.62 -4.04
N GLU A 105 -16.37 -8.20 -3.98
CA GLU A 105 -17.17 -7.90 -5.18
C GLU A 105 -16.53 -6.78 -6.01
N LEU A 106 -16.01 -5.73 -5.36
CA LEU A 106 -15.32 -4.63 -6.03
C LEU A 106 -14.02 -5.10 -6.67
N TYR A 107 -13.24 -5.89 -5.96
CA TYR A 107 -11.96 -6.40 -6.49
C TYR A 107 -12.17 -7.33 -7.69
N LYS A 108 -13.07 -8.30 -7.57
CA LYS A 108 -13.39 -9.21 -8.67
C LYS A 108 -13.92 -8.47 -9.90
N GLY A 109 -14.90 -7.60 -9.71
CA GLY A 109 -15.45 -6.80 -10.80
C GLY A 109 -14.42 -5.85 -11.42
N ALA A 110 -13.46 -5.36 -10.66
CA ALA A 110 -12.37 -4.54 -11.15
C ALA A 110 -11.38 -5.34 -12.01
N VAL A 111 -11.00 -6.54 -11.56
CA VAL A 111 -10.11 -7.45 -12.33
C VAL A 111 -10.75 -7.80 -13.68
N ASP A 112 -12.03 -8.18 -13.66
CA ASP A 112 -12.77 -8.56 -14.87
C ASP A 112 -12.88 -7.43 -15.91
N ARG A 113 -12.79 -6.16 -15.46
CA ARG A 113 -12.94 -4.96 -16.31
C ARG A 113 -11.66 -4.17 -16.53
N GLY A 114 -10.53 -4.62 -15.99
CA GLY A 114 -9.26 -3.88 -16.07
C GLY A 114 -9.25 -2.57 -15.29
N ILE A 115 -10.01 -2.49 -14.19
CA ILE A 115 -10.05 -1.32 -13.31
C ILE A 115 -8.92 -1.42 -12.28
N ILE A 116 -8.15 -0.35 -12.12
CA ILE A 116 -7.08 -0.26 -11.12
C ILE A 116 -7.71 0.07 -9.76
N LEU A 117 -8.25 -0.94 -9.12
CA LEU A 117 -8.88 -0.88 -7.81
C LEU A 117 -8.39 -2.05 -6.97
N THR A 118 -8.05 -1.79 -5.71
CA THR A 118 -7.61 -2.82 -4.77
C THR A 118 -8.30 -2.68 -3.42
N PRO A 119 -8.59 -3.78 -2.71
CA PRO A 119 -9.09 -3.71 -1.33
C PRO A 119 -8.00 -3.15 -0.40
N VAL A 120 -8.45 -2.40 0.62
CA VAL A 120 -7.60 -2.03 1.75
C VAL A 120 -7.70 -3.13 2.79
N SER A 121 -6.60 -3.84 2.98
CA SER A 121 -6.56 -5.00 3.86
C SER A 121 -6.24 -4.61 5.31
N THR A 122 -6.90 -5.26 6.26
CA THR A 122 -6.51 -5.25 7.67
C THR A 122 -5.28 -6.14 7.90
N ALA A 123 -4.65 -6.05 9.07
CA ALA A 123 -3.53 -6.93 9.42
C ALA A 123 -3.94 -8.41 9.39
N GLU A 124 -5.15 -8.74 9.83
CA GLU A 124 -5.70 -10.10 9.80
C GLU A 124 -5.89 -10.60 8.35
N GLU A 125 -6.44 -9.77 7.47
CA GLU A 125 -6.61 -10.10 6.06
C GLU A 125 -5.26 -10.30 5.35
N VAL A 126 -4.26 -9.48 5.69
CA VAL A 126 -2.89 -9.65 5.18
C VAL A 126 -2.29 -10.95 5.69
N TRP A 127 -2.45 -11.27 6.99
CA TRP A 127 -1.99 -12.52 7.57
C TRP A 127 -2.60 -13.75 6.87
N ASN A 128 -3.89 -13.69 6.57
CA ASN A 128 -4.64 -14.77 5.94
C ASN A 128 -4.60 -14.75 4.39
N HIS A 129 -3.84 -13.81 3.79
CA HIS A 129 -3.86 -13.61 2.36
C HIS A 129 -3.37 -14.87 1.60
N PRO A 130 -4.16 -15.47 0.69
CA PRO A 130 -3.84 -16.73 0.02
C PRO A 130 -2.48 -16.70 -0.70
N GLN A 131 -2.18 -15.62 -1.39
CA GLN A 131 -0.92 -15.43 -2.11
C GLN A 131 0.30 -15.41 -1.17
N LEU A 132 0.18 -14.77 -0.01
CA LEU A 132 1.27 -14.71 0.96
C LEU A 132 1.50 -16.09 1.61
N ARG A 133 0.43 -16.84 1.86
CA ARG A 133 0.52 -18.24 2.33
C ARG A 133 1.13 -19.15 1.27
N ALA A 134 0.67 -19.10 0.02
CA ALA A 134 1.18 -19.91 -1.08
C ALA A 134 2.67 -19.66 -1.38
N ARG A 135 3.17 -18.48 -1.03
CA ARG A 135 4.59 -18.11 -1.17
C ARG A 135 5.44 -18.43 0.05
N ASP A 136 4.88 -18.99 1.12
CA ASP A 136 5.56 -19.14 2.43
C ASP A 136 6.17 -17.83 2.91
N PHE A 137 5.39 -16.75 2.81
CA PHE A 137 5.88 -15.40 3.14
C PHE A 137 6.19 -15.25 4.62
N TRP A 138 5.43 -15.91 5.49
CA TRP A 138 5.60 -15.82 6.93
C TRP A 138 6.71 -16.75 7.41
N ARG A 139 7.63 -16.22 8.20
CA ARG A 139 8.76 -16.98 8.79
C ARG A 139 8.64 -17.01 10.29
N LYS A 140 8.59 -18.21 10.85
CA LYS A 140 8.58 -18.43 12.29
C LYS A 140 10.02 -18.42 12.80
N LEU A 141 10.31 -17.61 13.81
CA LEU A 141 11.61 -17.53 14.47
C LEU A 141 11.43 -17.76 15.98
N ASP A 142 12.31 -18.57 16.53
CA ASP A 142 12.31 -18.85 17.96
C ASP A 142 12.94 -17.69 18.75
N HIS A 143 12.29 -17.35 19.85
CA HIS A 143 12.69 -16.35 20.81
C HIS A 143 12.85 -17.00 22.19
N PRO A 144 13.97 -17.67 22.46
CA PRO A 144 14.20 -18.37 23.73
C PRO A 144 14.03 -17.46 24.95
N GLU A 145 14.38 -16.17 24.80
CA GLU A 145 14.23 -15.15 25.84
C GLU A 145 12.78 -14.84 26.19
N LEU A 146 11.84 -15.13 25.29
CA LEU A 146 10.40 -14.99 25.50
C LEU A 146 9.72 -16.33 25.81
N GLY A 147 10.44 -17.44 25.65
CA GLY A 147 9.87 -18.79 25.74
C GLY A 147 8.86 -19.10 24.62
N ASP A 148 8.92 -18.37 23.49
CA ASP A 148 7.96 -18.49 22.40
C ASP A 148 8.63 -18.27 21.04
N SER A 149 7.86 -18.45 19.97
CA SER A 149 8.26 -18.19 18.59
C SER A 149 7.34 -17.15 17.96
N LEU A 150 7.91 -16.18 17.27
CA LEU A 150 7.17 -15.12 16.61
C LEU A 150 7.23 -15.26 15.09
N TYR A 151 6.19 -14.77 14.43
CA TYR A 151 6.15 -14.73 12.97
C TYR A 151 6.65 -13.38 12.43
N TYR A 152 7.47 -13.47 11.42
CA TYR A 152 8.06 -12.33 10.71
C TYR A 152 7.69 -12.34 9.24
N CYS A 153 7.71 -11.17 8.61
CA CYS A 153 7.66 -11.05 7.16
C CYS A 153 8.90 -11.68 6.56
N GLY A 154 8.73 -12.56 5.60
CA GLY A 154 9.83 -13.19 4.86
C GLY A 154 10.42 -12.30 3.77
N GLY A 155 11.19 -12.90 2.86
CA GLY A 155 11.77 -12.19 1.73
C GLY A 155 10.71 -11.67 0.75
N PHE A 156 10.87 -10.43 0.30
CA PHE A 156 9.99 -9.81 -0.70
C PHE A 156 10.12 -10.44 -2.09
N VAL A 157 11.21 -11.17 -2.35
CA VAL A 157 11.49 -11.86 -3.60
C VAL A 157 11.89 -13.31 -3.33
N LYS A 158 11.55 -14.23 -4.24
CA LYS A 158 12.08 -15.60 -4.27
C LYS A 158 13.20 -15.66 -5.30
N MET A 159 14.39 -16.07 -4.88
CA MET A 159 15.58 -16.24 -5.73
C MET A 159 16.01 -17.71 -5.64
N SER A 160 16.29 -18.32 -6.78
CA SER A 160 16.71 -19.74 -6.87
C SER A 160 18.08 -19.98 -6.26
N ASP A 161 19.05 -19.13 -6.63
CA ASP A 161 20.46 -19.36 -6.31
C ASP A 161 20.90 -18.69 -5.01
N THR A 162 20.27 -17.57 -4.66
CA THR A 162 20.56 -16.81 -3.43
C THR A 162 19.26 -16.53 -2.66
N PRO A 163 18.64 -17.55 -2.05
CA PRO A 163 17.36 -17.37 -1.37
C PRO A 163 17.47 -16.40 -0.21
N LEU A 164 16.55 -15.42 -0.17
CA LEU A 164 16.40 -14.53 0.95
C LEU A 164 15.76 -15.26 2.14
N GLY A 165 16.33 -15.07 3.32
CA GLY A 165 15.79 -15.65 4.54
C GLY A 165 16.30 -14.95 5.78
N ILE A 166 15.48 -14.96 6.82
CA ILE A 166 15.91 -14.56 8.16
C ILE A 166 16.61 -15.77 8.78
N ARG A 167 17.89 -15.65 9.03
CA ARG A 167 18.72 -16.75 9.56
C ARG A 167 18.58 -16.89 11.09
N ARG A 168 18.43 -15.77 11.78
CA ARG A 168 18.27 -15.68 13.22
C ARG A 168 17.49 -14.42 13.61
N ARG A 169 16.89 -14.40 14.78
CA ARG A 169 16.23 -13.21 15.32
C ARG A 169 17.21 -12.05 15.52
N ALA A 170 16.68 -10.86 15.75
CA ALA A 170 17.51 -9.73 16.16
C ALA A 170 18.25 -10.08 17.48
N PRO A 171 19.55 -9.73 17.60
CA PRO A 171 20.31 -10.03 18.79
C PRO A 171 19.84 -9.22 20.00
N LEU A 172 19.96 -9.80 21.18
CA LEU A 172 19.88 -9.05 22.44
C LEU A 172 21.10 -8.14 22.60
N ILE A 173 21.00 -7.14 23.48
CA ILE A 173 22.10 -6.20 23.73
C ILE A 173 23.35 -6.96 24.13
N GLY A 174 24.42 -6.81 23.37
CA GLY A 174 25.71 -7.45 23.61
C GLY A 174 25.78 -8.94 23.29
N GLU A 175 24.75 -9.58 22.79
CA GLU A 175 24.68 -11.02 22.51
C GLU A 175 25.83 -11.50 21.60
N HIS A 176 26.19 -10.69 20.61
CA HIS A 176 27.25 -11.04 19.66
C HIS A 176 28.61 -10.43 19.99
N ASN A 177 28.78 -9.81 21.18
CA ASN A 177 30.06 -9.18 21.55
C ASN A 177 31.22 -10.19 21.57
N ASP A 178 31.00 -11.43 22.04
CA ASP A 178 32.03 -12.46 22.02
C ASP A 178 32.35 -12.93 20.60
N GLU A 179 31.34 -13.07 19.77
CA GLU A 179 31.48 -13.49 18.38
C GLU A 179 32.32 -12.46 17.60
N VAL A 180 31.91 -11.20 17.64
CA VAL A 180 32.53 -10.13 16.86
C VAL A 180 33.89 -9.73 17.43
N TYR A 181 33.94 -9.33 18.71
CA TYR A 181 35.17 -8.74 19.25
C TYR A 181 36.24 -9.79 19.54
N ARG A 182 35.86 -10.97 20.04
CA ARG A 182 36.82 -11.98 20.44
C ARG A 182 37.19 -12.93 19.31
N LYS A 183 36.18 -13.49 18.60
CA LYS A 183 36.44 -14.49 17.56
C LYS A 183 36.88 -13.86 16.24
N GLU A 184 36.19 -12.83 15.77
CA GLU A 184 36.52 -12.19 14.49
C GLU A 184 37.68 -11.18 14.64
N LEU A 185 37.56 -10.22 15.56
CA LEU A 185 38.58 -9.17 15.78
C LEU A 185 39.74 -9.60 16.67
N ARG A 186 39.66 -10.81 17.24
CA ARG A 186 40.71 -11.41 18.08
C ARG A 186 41.12 -10.56 19.28
N TYR A 187 40.20 -9.80 19.86
CA TYR A 187 40.47 -9.05 21.09
C TYR A 187 40.61 -10.01 22.28
N PRO A 188 41.61 -9.82 23.16
CA PRO A 188 41.73 -10.60 24.36
C PRO A 188 40.57 -10.33 25.32
N LYS A 189 40.15 -11.34 26.12
CA LYS A 189 39.01 -11.26 27.05
C LYS A 189 39.12 -10.04 27.99
N GLN A 190 40.33 -9.72 28.45
CA GLN A 190 40.57 -8.56 29.33
C GLN A 190 40.16 -7.26 28.65
N LYS A 191 40.38 -7.10 27.35
CA LYS A 191 39.96 -5.88 26.60
C LYS A 191 38.44 -5.76 26.55
N LEU A 192 37.71 -6.86 26.39
CA LEU A 192 36.25 -6.83 26.42
C LEU A 192 35.70 -6.38 27.79
N VAL A 193 36.34 -6.86 28.86
CA VAL A 193 35.96 -6.44 30.23
C VAL A 193 36.14 -4.93 30.40
N LEU A 194 37.27 -4.40 29.96
CA LEU A 194 37.54 -2.95 30.03
C LEU A 194 36.55 -2.13 29.18
N LEU A 195 36.27 -2.59 27.97
CA LEU A 195 35.28 -1.93 27.08
C LEU A 195 33.86 -1.94 27.68
N LYS A 196 33.47 -3.05 28.33
CA LYS A 196 32.19 -3.14 29.04
C LYS A 196 32.14 -2.22 30.26
N GLN A 197 33.23 -2.17 31.06
CA GLN A 197 33.32 -1.26 32.19
C GLN A 197 33.29 0.21 31.79
N ALA A 198 33.84 0.53 30.60
CA ALA A 198 33.81 1.86 30.02
C ALA A 198 32.48 2.21 29.32
N GLY A 199 31.49 1.31 29.30
CA GLY A 199 30.21 1.51 28.64
C GLY A 199 30.28 1.63 27.09
N VAL A 200 31.31 1.04 26.49
CA VAL A 200 31.52 1.06 25.02
C VAL A 200 30.79 -0.09 24.35
N ILE A 201 30.67 -1.23 25.03
CA ILE A 201 29.97 -2.44 24.56
C ILE A 201 29.07 -3.02 25.63
#